data_10ab219f2dd1d7563c46679b7ee1cc2f
#
_entry.id   10ab219f2dd1d7563c46679b7ee1cc2f
#
_cell.length_a   1.000
_cell.length_b   1.000
_cell.length_c   1.000
_cell.angle_alpha   90.00
_cell.angle_beta   90.00
_cell.angle_gamma   90.00
#
_symmetry.space_group_name_H-M   'P 1'
#
loop_
_entity.id
_entity.type
_entity.pdbx_description
1 polymer ?
#
loop_
_entity_poly.entity_id
_entity_poly.type
_entity_poly.pdbx_seq_one_letter_code
_entity_poly.pdbx_strand_id
1 'polypeptide(L)'
;MVLSLHGCDTLTDEAIRIAAECKADYIFVAPCCQHEMRYLWNDHPLSWISRYGLLEQRLADTLTDGFRSLALEALGYRVNVIRFTELDITPKNLIIQAVKATKPDPNAKESLKRFMNEFGVHPKLAEYIKNKAQ
;
A
#
# COMPACT_ATOMS: atom_id res chain seq x y z
N MET A 1 -10.90 7.28 13.83
CA MET A 1 -11.10 6.38 12.69
C MET A 1 -11.01 7.18 11.40
N VAL A 2 -10.32 6.66 10.39
CA VAL A 2 -10.28 7.22 9.02
C VAL A 2 -10.81 6.17 8.05
N LEU A 3 -11.67 6.60 7.14
CA LEU A 3 -12.25 5.78 6.09
C LEU A 3 -12.04 6.48 4.75
N SER A 4 -11.42 5.80 3.79
CA SER A 4 -11.26 6.28 2.42
C SER A 4 -11.74 5.21 1.44
N LEU A 5 -12.83 5.49 0.74
CA LEU A 5 -13.40 4.63 -0.27
C LEU A 5 -13.10 5.20 -1.67
N HIS A 6 -12.60 4.35 -2.56
CA HIS A 6 -12.28 4.72 -3.94
C HIS A 6 -11.28 5.88 -4.07
N GLY A 7 -10.30 5.94 -3.16
CA GLY A 7 -9.17 6.86 -3.30
C GLY A 7 -8.32 6.46 -4.49
N CYS A 8 -8.41 7.22 -5.60
CA CYS A 8 -7.62 6.93 -6.79
C CYS A 8 -6.15 7.24 -6.56
N ASP A 9 -5.28 6.31 -6.96
CA ASP A 9 -3.83 6.44 -6.99
C ASP A 9 -3.25 6.96 -5.66
N THR A 10 -2.53 8.06 -5.67
CA THR A 10 -1.88 8.66 -4.49
C THR A 10 -2.86 9.26 -3.46
N LEU A 11 -4.16 9.39 -3.79
CA LEU A 11 -5.16 9.85 -2.81
C LEU A 11 -5.34 8.84 -1.66
N THR A 12 -5.22 7.54 -1.95
CA THR A 12 -5.18 6.51 -0.89
C THR A 12 -3.97 6.70 0.03
N ASP A 13 -2.81 7.02 -0.54
CA ASP A 13 -1.58 7.24 0.21
C ASP A 13 -1.67 8.49 1.09
N GLU A 14 -2.32 9.53 0.60
CA GLU A 14 -2.60 10.74 1.35
C GLU A 14 -3.57 10.47 2.52
N ALA A 15 -4.60 9.65 2.31
CA ALA A 15 -5.50 9.23 3.38
C ALA A 15 -4.75 8.44 4.48
N ILE A 16 -3.83 7.55 4.11
CA ILE A 16 -2.95 6.83 5.04
C ILE A 16 -2.06 7.81 5.81
N ARG A 17 -1.45 8.78 5.10
CA ARG A 17 -0.59 9.81 5.70
C ARG A 17 -1.36 10.61 6.76
N ILE A 18 -2.52 11.15 6.40
CA ILE A 18 -3.37 11.94 7.31
C ILE A 18 -3.80 11.09 8.52
N ALA A 19 -4.21 9.84 8.28
CA ALA A 19 -4.62 8.95 9.35
C ALA A 19 -3.49 8.69 10.35
N ALA A 20 -2.27 8.51 9.86
CA ALA A 20 -1.09 8.31 10.71
C ALA A 20 -0.69 9.59 11.46
N GLU A 21 -0.83 10.78 10.86
CA GLU A 21 -0.60 12.07 11.53
C GLU A 21 -1.58 12.32 12.66
N CYS A 22 -2.86 12.03 12.40
CA CYS A 22 -3.93 12.12 13.40
C CYS A 22 -3.89 10.98 14.44
N LYS A 23 -2.92 10.06 14.34
CA LYS A 23 -2.78 8.87 15.20
C LYS A 23 -4.09 8.08 15.30
N ALA A 24 -4.81 7.93 14.18
CA ALA A 24 -6.08 7.23 14.13
C ALA A 24 -5.94 5.79 14.64
N ASP A 25 -6.88 5.32 15.46
CA ASP A 25 -6.86 3.95 15.97
C ASP A 25 -7.27 2.93 14.91
N TYR A 26 -8.13 3.35 13.96
CA TYR A 26 -8.64 2.51 12.88
C TYR A 26 -8.51 3.24 11.54
N ILE A 27 -8.02 2.53 10.55
CA ILE A 27 -7.89 3.01 9.17
C ILE A 27 -8.49 1.96 8.24
N PHE A 28 -9.36 2.38 7.34
CA PHE A 28 -9.95 1.55 6.30
C PHE A 28 -9.78 2.26 4.97
N VAL A 29 -9.07 1.66 4.05
CA VAL A 29 -8.89 2.20 2.70
C VAL A 29 -9.26 1.15 1.65
N ALA A 30 -10.09 1.56 0.69
CA ALA A 30 -10.46 0.76 -0.47
C ALA A 30 -9.87 1.40 -1.73
N PRO A 31 -8.65 1.00 -2.13
CA PRO A 31 -8.00 1.57 -3.31
C PRO A 31 -8.70 1.10 -4.60
N CYS A 32 -8.77 1.97 -5.61
CA CYS A 32 -9.38 1.62 -6.89
C CYS A 32 -8.43 1.71 -8.09
N CYS A 33 -7.41 2.55 -8.04
CA CYS A 33 -6.41 2.72 -9.09
C CYS A 33 -5.02 2.76 -8.48
N GLN A 34 -4.03 2.22 -9.20
CA GLN A 34 -2.65 2.10 -8.73
C GLN A 34 -1.69 2.42 -9.88
N HIS A 35 -1.63 3.71 -10.28
CA HIS A 35 -0.80 4.13 -11.41
C HIS A 35 0.64 4.43 -11.00
N GLU A 36 0.87 5.01 -9.82
CA GLU A 36 2.19 5.44 -9.37
C GLU A 36 3.24 4.32 -9.50
N MET A 37 2.93 3.11 -9.04
CA MET A 37 3.86 1.98 -9.08
C MET A 37 4.32 1.67 -10.51
N ARG A 38 3.43 1.74 -11.50
CA ARG A 38 3.77 1.48 -12.92
C ARG A 38 4.74 2.50 -13.51
N TYR A 39 4.74 3.72 -13.01
CA TYR A 39 5.67 4.75 -13.45
C TYR A 39 7.02 4.68 -12.73
N LEU A 40 7.04 4.11 -11.52
CA LEU A 40 8.24 4.05 -10.70
C LEU A 40 9.14 2.86 -11.06
N TRP A 41 8.58 1.75 -11.48
CA TRP A 41 9.39 0.58 -11.81
C TRP A 41 9.84 0.57 -13.26
N ASN A 42 11.14 0.66 -13.49
CA ASN A 42 11.72 0.54 -14.83
C ASN A 42 12.32 -0.83 -15.07
N ASP A 43 13.06 -1.35 -14.09
CA ASP A 43 13.70 -2.66 -14.16
C ASP A 43 13.50 -3.37 -12.82
N HIS A 44 12.61 -4.33 -12.79
CA HIS A 44 12.23 -5.06 -11.58
C HIS A 44 12.33 -6.58 -11.81
N PRO A 45 12.45 -7.39 -10.73
CA PRO A 45 12.67 -8.84 -10.84
C PRO A 45 11.62 -9.60 -11.65
N LEU A 46 10.43 -9.01 -11.85
CA LEU A 46 9.31 -9.61 -12.57
C LEU A 46 9.05 -8.97 -13.95
N SER A 47 10.04 -8.27 -14.52
CA SER A 47 9.92 -7.57 -15.82
C SER A 47 9.50 -8.48 -16.97
N TRP A 48 9.87 -9.75 -16.91
CA TRP A 48 9.46 -10.78 -17.88
C TRP A 48 7.96 -11.11 -17.84
N ILE A 49 7.25 -10.85 -16.71
CA ILE A 49 5.78 -10.94 -16.61
C ILE A 49 5.13 -9.64 -17.09
N SER A 50 5.66 -8.49 -16.70
CA SER A 50 5.08 -7.17 -16.97
C SER A 50 5.09 -6.76 -18.44
N ARG A 51 5.81 -7.48 -19.31
CA ARG A 51 5.70 -7.33 -20.77
C ARG A 51 4.29 -7.58 -21.33
N TYR A 52 3.42 -8.23 -20.56
CA TYR A 52 2.03 -8.44 -20.90
C TYR A 52 1.15 -7.43 -20.16
N GLY A 53 0.58 -6.43 -20.86
CA GLY A 53 -0.07 -5.27 -20.26
C GLY A 53 -1.14 -5.60 -19.20
N LEU A 54 -1.94 -6.65 -19.39
CA LEU A 54 -2.92 -7.08 -18.38
C LEU A 54 -2.24 -7.63 -17.11
N LEU A 55 -1.15 -8.38 -17.26
CA LEU A 55 -0.40 -8.91 -16.12
C LEU A 55 0.39 -7.82 -15.42
N GLU A 56 0.95 -6.87 -16.18
CA GLU A 56 1.59 -5.68 -15.64
C GLU A 56 0.64 -4.90 -14.73
N GLN A 57 -0.59 -4.64 -15.20
CA GLN A 57 -1.59 -3.93 -14.41
C GLN A 57 -1.94 -4.65 -13.12
N ARG A 58 -2.21 -5.96 -13.19
CA ARG A 58 -2.53 -6.77 -12.01
C ARG A 58 -1.38 -6.82 -11.01
N LEU A 59 -0.16 -6.91 -11.52
CA LEU A 59 1.06 -6.90 -10.69
C LEU A 59 1.22 -5.55 -10.01
N ALA A 60 1.04 -4.44 -10.74
CA ALA A 60 1.09 -3.09 -10.18
C ALA A 60 0.05 -2.89 -9.08
N ASP A 61 -1.19 -3.32 -9.31
CA ASP A 61 -2.27 -3.26 -8.32
C ASP A 61 -1.86 -4.01 -7.03
N THR A 62 -1.39 -5.26 -7.19
CA THR A 62 -1.00 -6.11 -6.07
C THR A 62 0.19 -5.55 -5.30
N LEU A 63 1.22 -5.09 -6.00
CA LEU A 63 2.43 -4.54 -5.36
C LEU A 63 2.15 -3.20 -4.67
N THR A 64 1.29 -2.35 -5.26
CA THR A 64 0.91 -1.07 -4.62
C THR A 64 0.17 -1.31 -3.31
N ASP A 65 -0.81 -2.23 -3.31
CA ASP A 65 -1.58 -2.53 -2.11
C ASP A 65 -0.74 -3.29 -1.07
N GLY A 66 0.18 -4.14 -1.52
CA GLY A 66 1.20 -4.76 -0.66
C GLY A 66 2.13 -3.73 -0.02
N PHE A 67 2.62 -2.75 -0.80
CA PHE A 67 3.42 -1.64 -0.29
C PHE A 67 2.67 -0.82 0.76
N ARG A 68 1.39 -0.46 0.52
CA ARG A 68 0.54 0.26 1.47
C ARG A 68 0.35 -0.50 2.77
N SER A 69 0.17 -1.81 2.68
CA SER A 69 0.05 -2.70 3.84
C SER A 69 1.34 -2.69 4.67
N LEU A 70 2.50 -2.91 4.05
CA LEU A 70 3.81 -2.83 4.71
C LEU A 70 4.09 -1.42 5.29
N ALA A 71 3.66 -0.38 4.60
CA ALA A 71 3.78 1.00 5.07
C ALA A 71 2.99 1.24 6.35
N LEU A 72 1.75 0.75 6.43
CA LEU A 72 0.91 0.82 7.62
C LEU A 72 1.52 0.03 8.78
N GLU A 73 2.07 -1.16 8.53
CA GLU A 73 2.79 -1.93 9.55
C GLU A 73 4.02 -1.18 10.06
N ALA A 74 4.80 -0.57 9.18
CA ALA A 74 5.95 0.25 9.55
C ALA A 74 5.56 1.50 10.35
N LEU A 75 4.34 2.01 10.18
CA LEU A 75 3.74 3.10 10.95
C LEU A 75 3.16 2.64 12.30
N GLY A 76 3.22 1.35 12.62
CA GLY A 76 2.80 0.80 13.91
C GLY A 76 1.36 0.28 13.94
N TYR A 77 0.81 -0.09 12.79
CA TYR A 77 -0.51 -0.69 12.70
C TYR A 77 -0.40 -2.21 12.49
N ARG A 78 -1.41 -2.93 12.95
CA ARG A 78 -1.67 -4.31 12.54
C ARG A 78 -2.61 -4.26 11.33
N VAL A 79 -2.21 -4.90 10.25
CA VAL A 79 -2.90 -4.83 8.96
C VAL A 79 -3.59 -6.14 8.62
N ASN A 80 -4.76 -6.03 8.01
CA ASN A 80 -5.47 -7.12 7.39
C ASN A 80 -6.01 -6.65 6.02
N VAL A 81 -5.90 -7.50 5.03
CA VAL A 81 -6.40 -7.23 3.67
C VAL A 81 -7.53 -8.19 3.39
N ILE A 82 -8.73 -7.65 3.17
CA ILE A 82 -9.93 -8.43 2.96
C ILE A 82 -10.65 -8.05 1.67
N ARG A 83 -11.45 -8.98 1.18
CA ARG A 83 -12.42 -8.72 0.14
C ARG A 83 -13.72 -8.23 0.77
N PHE A 84 -14.31 -7.17 0.22
CA PHE A 84 -15.58 -6.60 0.73
C PHE A 84 -16.78 -6.87 -0.18
N THR A 85 -16.55 -7.32 -1.41
CA THR A 85 -17.62 -7.70 -2.36
C THR A 85 -17.14 -8.80 -3.31
N GLU A 86 -18.04 -9.39 -4.08
CA GLU A 86 -17.71 -10.43 -5.03
C GLU A 86 -16.97 -9.89 -6.27
N LEU A 87 -16.19 -10.78 -6.93
CA LEU A 87 -15.35 -10.42 -8.08
C LEU A 87 -16.16 -10.03 -9.32
N ASP A 88 -17.35 -10.59 -9.48
CA ASP A 88 -18.26 -10.31 -10.58
C ASP A 88 -18.91 -8.92 -10.50
N ILE A 89 -18.93 -8.31 -9.31
CA ILE A 89 -19.40 -6.94 -9.12
C ILE A 89 -18.30 -5.94 -9.50
N THR A 90 -17.08 -6.14 -9.01
CA THR A 90 -15.92 -5.32 -9.34
C THR A 90 -14.60 -6.05 -9.04
N PRO A 91 -13.60 -5.96 -9.92
CA PRO A 91 -12.26 -6.45 -9.64
C PRO A 91 -11.54 -5.65 -8.54
N LYS A 92 -12.01 -4.44 -8.24
CA LYS A 92 -11.47 -3.54 -7.20
C LYS A 92 -12.26 -3.70 -5.90
N ASN A 93 -12.21 -4.89 -5.32
CA ASN A 93 -13.04 -5.34 -4.21
C ASN A 93 -12.27 -5.56 -2.91
N LEU A 94 -11.13 -4.90 -2.76
CA LEU A 94 -10.23 -5.07 -1.63
C LEU A 94 -10.33 -3.89 -0.67
N ILE A 95 -10.30 -4.18 0.63
CA ILE A 95 -10.11 -3.19 1.70
C ILE A 95 -8.84 -3.55 2.48
N ILE A 96 -7.97 -2.58 2.68
CA ILE A 96 -6.89 -2.62 3.65
C ILE A 96 -7.43 -2.07 4.97
N GLN A 97 -7.46 -2.92 5.97
CA GLN A 97 -7.86 -2.58 7.34
C GLN A 97 -6.61 -2.47 8.19
N ALA A 98 -6.48 -1.38 8.92
CA ALA A 98 -5.37 -1.21 9.85
C ALA A 98 -5.88 -0.77 11.22
N VAL A 99 -5.38 -1.42 12.26
CA VAL A 99 -5.70 -1.14 13.66
C VAL A 99 -4.40 -0.80 14.36
N LYS A 100 -4.37 0.31 15.09
CA LYS A 100 -3.20 0.73 15.84
C LYS A 100 -2.73 -0.39 16.78
N ALA A 101 -1.50 -0.81 16.60
CA ALA A 101 -0.95 -1.92 17.34
C ALA A 101 -0.43 -1.48 18.72
N THR A 102 -0.73 -2.25 19.75
CA THR A 102 -0.11 -2.09 21.08
C THR A 102 1.35 -2.53 21.09
N LYS A 103 1.68 -3.51 20.23
CA LYS A 103 3.04 -4.00 19.99
C LYS A 103 3.25 -4.07 18.48
N PRO A 104 3.85 -3.02 17.86
CA PRO A 104 4.18 -3.03 16.43
C PRO A 104 5.16 -4.16 16.09
N ASP A 105 5.06 -4.67 14.86
CA ASP A 105 6.05 -5.63 14.36
C ASP A 105 7.44 -4.96 14.27
N PRO A 106 8.46 -5.45 14.96
CA PRO A 106 9.80 -4.89 14.93
C PRO A 106 10.45 -5.00 13.55
N ASN A 107 10.03 -5.96 12.72
CA ASN A 107 10.58 -6.20 11.37
C ASN A 107 9.85 -5.40 10.27
N ALA A 108 8.75 -4.73 10.58
CA ALA A 108 7.91 -4.07 9.57
C ALA A 108 8.69 -3.05 8.73
N LYS A 109 9.54 -2.23 9.36
CA LYS A 109 10.38 -1.24 8.65
C LYS A 109 11.41 -1.90 7.73
N GLU A 110 12.00 -3.01 8.15
CA GLU A 110 12.96 -3.75 7.32
C GLU A 110 12.26 -4.42 6.14
N SER A 111 11.08 -5.00 6.34
CA SER A 111 10.25 -5.57 5.28
C SER A 111 9.88 -4.53 4.22
N LEU A 112 9.48 -3.33 4.65
CA LEU A 112 9.18 -2.22 3.74
C LEU A 112 10.41 -1.78 2.94
N LYS A 113 11.56 -1.63 3.61
CA LYS A 113 12.83 -1.26 2.98
C LYS A 113 13.28 -2.33 1.97
N ARG A 114 13.16 -3.59 2.34
CA ARG A 114 13.47 -4.72 1.45
C ARG A 114 12.60 -4.70 0.20
N PHE A 115 11.28 -4.49 0.36
CA PHE A 115 10.37 -4.37 -0.77
C PHE A 115 10.82 -3.25 -1.74
N MET A 116 11.08 -2.05 -1.21
CA MET A 116 11.52 -0.93 -2.04
C MET A 116 12.83 -1.21 -2.79
N ASN A 117 13.78 -1.87 -2.14
CA ASN A 117 15.07 -2.21 -2.74
C ASN A 117 14.93 -3.30 -3.82
N GLU A 118 14.15 -4.35 -3.57
CA GLU A 118 13.95 -5.45 -4.51
C GLU A 118 13.23 -5.01 -5.78
N PHE A 119 12.29 -4.08 -5.66
CA PHE A 119 11.53 -3.56 -6.82
C PHE A 119 12.08 -2.25 -7.39
N GLY A 120 13.10 -1.66 -6.76
CA GLY A 120 13.70 -0.40 -7.21
C GLY A 120 12.73 0.79 -7.18
N VAL A 121 11.77 0.79 -6.26
CA VAL A 121 10.67 1.77 -6.21
C VAL A 121 10.72 2.63 -4.95
N HIS A 122 10.39 3.91 -5.11
CA HIS A 122 10.30 4.87 -4.00
C HIS A 122 8.98 5.64 -4.08
N PRO A 123 7.85 5.05 -3.68
CA PRO A 123 6.55 5.72 -3.69
C PRO A 123 6.52 6.93 -2.74
N LYS A 124 5.66 7.91 -3.03
CA LYS A 124 5.53 9.13 -2.21
C LYS A 124 5.27 8.86 -0.73
N LEU A 125 4.48 7.84 -0.43
CA LEU A 125 4.21 7.44 0.95
C LEU A 125 5.49 7.01 1.70
N ALA A 126 6.51 6.48 0.99
CA ALA A 126 7.79 6.10 1.59
C ALA A 126 8.56 7.30 2.15
N GLU A 127 8.48 8.47 1.50
CA GLU A 127 9.13 9.70 1.97
C GLU A 127 8.56 10.14 3.33
N TYR A 128 7.23 10.06 3.46
CA TYR A 128 6.57 10.36 4.72
C TYR A 128 7.02 9.43 5.86
N ILE A 129 7.14 8.13 5.59
CA ILE A 129 7.58 7.14 6.58
C ILE A 129 9.01 7.40 7.03
N LYS A 130 9.92 7.73 6.10
CA LYS A 130 11.32 8.09 6.42
C LYS A 130 11.39 9.27 7.38
N ASN A 131 10.62 10.32 7.12
CA ASN A 131 10.61 11.55 7.93
C ASN A 131 10.05 11.32 9.35
N LYS A 132 9.16 10.35 9.53
CA LYS A 132 8.64 9.98 10.87
C LYS A 132 9.56 9.03 11.65
N ALA A 133 10.53 8.41 11.00
CA ALA A 133 11.44 7.45 11.62
C ALA A 133 12.68 8.13 12.25
N GLN A 134 12.83 9.44 12.04
CA GLN A 134 13.81 10.31 12.71
C GLN A 134 13.18 10.94 13.96
#